data_8aeb2e684efa515d4b52a1ff882d451e
#
_entry.id   8aeb2e684efa515d4b52a1ff882d451e
#
_cell.length_a   1.000
_cell.length_b   1.000
_cell.length_c   1.000
_cell.angle_alpha   90.00
_cell.angle_beta   90.00
_cell.angle_gamma   90.00
#
_symmetry.space_group_name_H-M   'P 1'
#
loop_
_entity.id
_entity.type
_entity.pdbx_description
1 polymer ?
#
loop_
_entity_poly.entity_id
_entity_poly.type
_entity_poly.pdbx_seq_one_letter_code
_entity_poly.pdbx_strand_id
1 'polypeptide(L)'
;MINFDEFMKVDLRIAKVIDAENVEQADKLIKITVDLGKEQRIIFAGIKDIYEPDSLIGRNIVVVANLEPRKMRFGVSEGMLLAAGDDENGVFLVTPDTGASPGMRVR
;
A
#
# COMPACT_ATOMS: atom_id res chain seq x y z
N MET A 1 -0.17 -17.39 -18.71
CA MET A 1 0.10 -15.94 -18.92
C MET A 1 -1.22 -15.19 -19.01
N ILE A 2 -1.19 -13.93 -18.67
CA ILE A 2 -2.36 -13.05 -18.86
C ILE A 2 -2.09 -12.12 -20.04
N ASN A 3 -3.17 -11.60 -20.62
CA ASN A 3 -3.08 -10.60 -21.66
C ASN A 3 -3.22 -9.19 -21.08
N PHE A 4 -3.07 -8.18 -21.92
CA PHE A 4 -3.10 -6.79 -21.51
C PHE A 4 -4.44 -6.42 -20.85
N ASP A 5 -5.55 -6.84 -21.45
CA ASP A 5 -6.88 -6.52 -20.93
C ASP A 5 -7.10 -7.11 -19.53
N GLU A 6 -6.61 -8.31 -19.30
CA GLU A 6 -6.69 -8.93 -17.97
C GLU A 6 -5.89 -8.16 -16.95
N PHE A 7 -4.68 -7.71 -17.30
CA PHE A 7 -3.86 -6.88 -16.43
C PHE A 7 -4.56 -5.56 -16.10
N MET A 8 -5.20 -4.95 -17.08
CA MET A 8 -5.87 -3.65 -16.89
C MET A 8 -7.10 -3.72 -15.99
N LYS A 9 -7.57 -4.92 -15.64
CA LYS A 9 -8.60 -5.08 -14.61
C LYS A 9 -8.11 -4.74 -13.21
N VAL A 10 -6.80 -4.83 -13.00
CA VAL A 10 -6.20 -4.45 -11.72
C VAL A 10 -5.91 -2.96 -11.78
N ASP A 11 -6.51 -2.18 -10.87
CA ASP A 11 -6.33 -0.74 -10.83
C ASP A 11 -5.19 -0.40 -9.87
N LEU A 12 -4.00 -0.23 -10.44
CA LEU A 12 -2.82 0.17 -9.69
C LEU A 12 -2.70 1.69 -9.71
N ARG A 13 -2.54 2.29 -8.52
CA ARG A 13 -2.43 3.75 -8.37
C ARG A 13 -1.23 4.11 -7.51
N ILE A 14 -0.66 5.27 -7.82
CA ILE A 14 0.29 5.90 -6.91
C ILE A 14 -0.50 6.49 -5.75
N ALA A 15 -0.03 6.25 -4.54
CA ALA A 15 -0.63 6.77 -3.32
C ALA A 15 0.46 7.34 -2.43
N LYS A 16 0.18 8.48 -1.82
CA LYS A 16 1.12 9.09 -0.88
C LYS A 16 0.74 8.70 0.54
N VAL A 17 1.70 8.23 1.30
CA VAL A 17 1.49 7.94 2.71
C VAL A 17 1.41 9.26 3.47
N ILE A 18 0.24 9.54 4.08
CA ILE A 18 0.04 10.75 4.86
C ILE A 18 0.06 10.51 6.37
N ASP A 19 -0.15 9.27 6.78
CA ASP A 19 -0.02 8.87 8.18
C ASP A 19 0.29 7.38 8.26
N ALA A 20 0.97 6.98 9.32
CA ALA A 20 1.29 5.57 9.56
C ALA A 20 1.47 5.34 11.06
N GLU A 21 0.89 4.26 11.58
CA GLU A 21 1.02 3.93 13.00
C GLU A 21 1.03 2.42 13.20
N ASN A 22 1.69 1.98 14.27
CA ASN A 22 1.67 0.58 14.66
C ASN A 22 0.28 0.18 15.15
N VAL A 23 -0.10 -1.07 14.89
CA VAL A 23 -1.31 -1.66 15.44
C VAL A 23 -0.92 -2.43 16.69
N GLU A 24 -1.37 -1.96 17.86
CA GLU A 24 -0.95 -2.54 19.15
C GLU A 24 -1.28 -4.03 19.29
N GLN A 25 -2.42 -4.45 18.72
CA GLN A 25 -2.88 -5.83 18.85
C GLN A 25 -2.31 -6.77 17.78
N ALA A 26 -1.45 -6.26 16.89
CA ALA A 26 -0.90 -7.06 15.79
C ALA A 26 0.59 -6.77 15.60
N ASP A 27 1.42 -7.77 15.82
CA ASP A 27 2.87 -7.61 15.86
C ASP A 27 3.50 -7.19 14.53
N LYS A 28 2.84 -7.47 13.41
CA LYS A 28 3.42 -7.25 12.08
C LYS A 28 2.73 -6.20 11.25
N LEU A 29 1.64 -5.61 11.75
CA LEU A 29 0.84 -4.68 10.98
C LEU A 29 1.16 -3.23 11.27
N ILE A 30 1.23 -2.45 10.19
CA ILE A 30 1.20 -0.99 10.24
C ILE A 30 -0.10 -0.55 9.60
N LYS A 31 -0.80 0.35 10.27
CA LYS A 31 -1.98 1.01 9.72
C LYS A 31 -1.51 2.23 8.96
N ILE A 32 -1.78 2.27 7.66
CA ILE A 32 -1.30 3.31 6.78
C ILE A 32 -2.50 4.07 6.20
N THR A 33 -2.47 5.39 6.31
CA THR A 33 -3.44 6.25 5.63
C THR A 33 -2.77 6.79 4.37
N VAL A 34 -3.40 6.60 3.24
CA VAL A 34 -2.86 7.01 1.95
C VAL A 34 -3.78 7.98 1.24
N ASP A 35 -3.16 8.89 0.48
CA ASP A 35 -3.85 9.84 -0.38
C ASP A 35 -3.76 9.36 -1.83
N LEU A 36 -4.92 9.17 -2.45
CA LEU A 36 -5.04 8.77 -3.86
C LEU A 36 -5.35 9.97 -4.77
N GLY A 37 -5.13 11.18 -4.28
CA GLY A 37 -5.39 12.41 -5.03
C GLY A 37 -6.78 12.97 -4.76
N LYS A 38 -7.82 12.17 -4.91
CA LYS A 38 -9.22 12.60 -4.71
C LYS A 38 -9.86 12.00 -3.46
N GLU A 39 -9.26 11.01 -2.88
CA GLU A 39 -9.77 10.34 -1.70
C GLU A 39 -8.62 9.79 -0.86
N GLN A 40 -8.92 9.51 0.39
CA GLN A 40 -8.00 8.84 1.30
C GLN A 40 -8.50 7.43 1.58
N ARG A 41 -7.57 6.53 1.82
CA ARG A 41 -7.89 5.15 2.23
C ARG A 41 -6.99 4.69 3.34
N ILE A 42 -7.47 3.70 4.08
CA ILE A 42 -6.71 3.05 5.14
C ILE A 42 -6.33 1.66 4.65
N ILE A 43 -5.04 1.34 4.77
CA ILE A 43 -4.49 0.05 4.37
C ILE A 43 -3.71 -0.51 5.56
N PHE A 44 -3.90 -1.79 5.86
CA PHE A 44 -3.12 -2.50 6.85
C PHE A 44 -2.07 -3.36 6.13
N ALA A 45 -0.81 -3.18 6.45
CA ALA A 45 0.28 -3.85 5.77
C ALA A 45 1.22 -4.55 6.75
N GLY A 46 1.60 -5.78 6.42
CA GLY A 46 2.47 -6.61 7.25
C GLY A 46 3.95 -6.29 7.07
N ILE A 47 4.34 -5.05 7.30
CA ILE A 47 5.70 -4.57 7.04
C ILE A 47 6.40 -3.99 8.27
N LYS A 48 5.85 -4.21 9.46
CA LYS A 48 6.38 -3.64 10.69
C LYS A 48 7.81 -4.09 11.01
N ASP A 49 8.20 -5.29 10.61
CA ASP A 49 9.54 -5.79 10.88
C ASP A 49 10.62 -5.06 10.10
N ILE A 50 10.25 -4.43 8.98
CA ILE A 50 11.19 -3.79 8.05
C ILE A 50 11.11 -2.26 8.15
N TYR A 51 9.92 -1.72 8.39
CA TYR A 51 9.68 -0.27 8.34
C TYR A 51 9.19 0.27 9.66
N GLU A 52 9.76 1.40 10.06
CA GLU A 52 9.21 2.23 11.13
C GLU A 52 8.09 3.09 10.55
N PRO A 53 6.95 3.25 11.24
CA PRO A 53 5.84 4.05 10.71
C PRO A 53 6.25 5.45 10.26
N ASP A 54 7.03 6.16 11.07
CA ASP A 54 7.42 7.53 10.75
C ASP A 54 8.24 7.61 9.46
N SER A 55 8.98 6.57 9.11
CA SER A 55 9.79 6.55 7.90
C SER A 55 8.97 6.45 6.63
N LEU A 56 7.70 6.07 6.75
CA LEU A 56 6.80 5.90 5.61
C LEU A 56 6.11 7.20 5.20
N ILE A 57 5.93 8.11 6.14
CA ILE A 57 5.16 9.34 5.90
C ILE A 57 5.83 10.18 4.82
N GLY A 58 5.05 10.57 3.83
CA GLY A 58 5.52 11.35 2.70
C GLY A 58 6.00 10.54 1.50
N ARG A 59 6.11 9.22 1.64
CA ARG A 59 6.53 8.36 0.52
C ARG A 59 5.39 8.12 -0.44
N ASN A 60 5.73 8.03 -1.72
CA ASN A 60 4.81 7.53 -2.74
C ASN A 60 5.00 6.02 -2.86
N ILE A 61 3.90 5.31 -2.83
CA ILE A 61 3.87 3.84 -2.97
C ILE A 61 2.89 3.46 -4.06
N VAL A 62 2.86 2.18 -4.42
CA VAL A 62 1.91 1.67 -5.40
C VAL A 62 0.87 0.83 -4.66
N VAL A 63 -0.41 1.12 -4.89
CA VAL A 63 -1.50 0.39 -4.26
C VAL A 63 -2.42 -0.22 -5.30
N VAL A 64 -3.05 -1.34 -4.94
CA VAL A 64 -4.15 -1.93 -5.70
C VAL A 64 -5.42 -1.28 -5.18
N ALA A 65 -6.03 -0.42 -6.01
CA ALA A 65 -7.12 0.44 -5.58
C ALA A 65 -8.50 -0.21 -5.69
N ASN A 66 -8.64 -1.25 -6.49
CA ASN A 66 -9.94 -1.88 -6.74
C ASN A 66 -10.07 -3.29 -6.17
N LEU A 67 -9.42 -3.57 -5.07
CA LEU A 67 -9.67 -4.79 -4.30
C LEU A 67 -10.89 -4.60 -3.40
N GLU A 68 -11.60 -5.68 -3.17
CA GLU A 68 -12.67 -5.66 -2.18
C GLU A 68 -12.10 -5.31 -0.81
N PRO A 69 -12.77 -4.44 -0.02
CA PRO A 69 -12.33 -4.14 1.33
C PRO A 69 -12.24 -5.41 2.16
N ARG A 70 -11.17 -5.53 2.92
CA ARG A 70 -10.95 -6.70 3.78
C ARG A 70 -11.21 -6.31 5.23
N LYS A 71 -12.21 -6.94 5.83
CA LYS A 71 -12.49 -6.74 7.25
C LYS A 71 -11.47 -7.48 8.08
N MET A 72 -10.87 -6.76 8.99
CA MET A 72 -9.89 -7.29 9.92
C MET A 72 -10.36 -7.01 11.34
N ARG A 73 -9.74 -7.65 12.31
CA ARG A 73 -10.05 -7.43 13.72
C ARG A 73 -9.87 -5.97 14.14
N PHE A 74 -8.97 -5.27 13.50
CA PHE A 74 -8.53 -3.92 13.87
C PHE A 74 -9.12 -2.82 12.99
N GLY A 75 -9.90 -3.16 11.99
CA GLY A 75 -10.47 -2.22 11.05
C GLY A 75 -10.66 -2.82 9.67
N VAL A 76 -10.87 -1.96 8.68
CA VAL A 76 -11.08 -2.39 7.29
C VAL A 76 -9.91 -1.92 6.46
N SER A 77 -9.26 -2.85 5.74
CA SER A 77 -8.21 -2.52 4.78
C SER A 77 -8.84 -2.27 3.41
N GLU A 78 -8.66 -1.08 2.89
CA GLU A 78 -9.32 -0.60 1.67
C GLU A 78 -8.38 -0.63 0.47
N GLY A 79 -7.65 -1.71 0.35
CA GLY A 79 -6.68 -1.93 -0.71
C GLY A 79 -5.45 -2.67 -0.21
N MET A 80 -4.46 -2.74 -1.05
CA MET A 80 -3.20 -3.43 -0.77
C MET A 80 -2.06 -2.65 -1.39
N LEU A 81 -0.97 -2.48 -0.66
CA LEU A 81 0.24 -1.94 -1.26
C LEU A 81 1.04 -3.05 -1.95
N LEU A 82 1.84 -2.67 -2.91
CA LEU A 82 2.75 -3.60 -3.58
C LEU A 82 4.11 -3.60 -2.90
N ALA A 83 4.64 -4.79 -2.74
CA ALA A 83 5.97 -4.96 -2.17
C ALA A 83 6.63 -6.18 -2.80
N ALA A 84 7.94 -6.13 -2.89
CA ALA A 84 8.75 -7.26 -3.32
C ALA A 84 9.37 -7.90 -2.09
N GLY A 85 9.41 -9.22 -2.04
CA GLY A 85 10.04 -9.85 -0.90
C GLY A 85 9.85 -11.35 -0.87
N ASP A 86 10.49 -11.94 0.13
CA ASP A 86 10.37 -13.35 0.44
C ASP A 86 10.57 -13.55 1.95
N ASP A 87 10.42 -14.80 2.40
CA ASP A 87 10.53 -15.12 3.82
C ASP A 87 11.94 -14.94 4.40
N GLU A 88 12.96 -14.96 3.55
CA GLU A 88 14.36 -14.88 4.00
C GLU A 88 14.88 -13.44 4.02
N ASN A 89 14.53 -12.63 3.03
CA ASN A 89 15.16 -11.34 2.80
C ASN A 89 14.31 -10.14 3.21
N GLY A 90 13.07 -10.38 3.63
CA GLY A 90 12.16 -9.32 4.06
C GLY A 90 11.24 -8.83 2.95
N VAL A 91 10.61 -7.70 3.19
CA VAL A 91 9.58 -7.12 2.33
C VAL A 91 9.97 -5.68 2.01
N PHE A 92 10.00 -5.34 0.73
CA PHE A 92 10.44 -4.02 0.27
C PHE A 92 9.36 -3.37 -0.58
N LEU A 93 9.03 -2.14 -0.26
CA LEU A 93 7.97 -1.41 -0.97
C LEU A 93 8.35 -1.13 -2.41
N VAL A 94 7.38 -1.24 -3.30
CA VAL A 94 7.51 -0.80 -4.70
C VAL A 94 7.16 0.68 -4.73
N THR A 95 8.10 1.50 -5.20
CA THR A 95 7.94 2.95 -5.24
C THR A 95 8.17 3.47 -6.64
N PRO A 96 7.47 4.56 -7.03
CA PRO A 96 7.70 5.18 -8.33
C PRO A 96 8.95 6.04 -8.29
N ASP A 97 9.45 6.38 -9.46
CA ASP A 97 10.48 7.37 -9.60
C ASP A 97 9.97 8.77 -9.25
N THR A 98 10.89 9.70 -9.04
CA THR A 98 10.58 11.09 -8.73
C THR A 98 9.72 11.72 -9.83
N GLY A 99 8.69 12.43 -9.42
CA GLY A 99 7.77 13.12 -10.34
C GLY A 99 6.39 12.49 -10.42
N ALA A 100 6.23 11.26 -9.95
CA ALA A 100 4.91 10.66 -9.87
C ALA A 100 4.07 11.32 -8.79
N SER A 101 2.78 11.45 -9.05
CA SER A 101 1.82 12.10 -8.14
C SER A 101 0.72 11.15 -7.70
N PRO A 102 0.15 11.37 -6.50
CA PRO A 102 -0.96 10.55 -6.00
C PRO A 102 -2.13 10.51 -6.99
N GLY A 103 -2.66 9.31 -7.19
CA GLY A 103 -3.78 9.08 -8.10
C GLY A 103 -3.37 8.72 -9.52
N MET A 104 -2.12 8.89 -9.90
CA MET A 104 -1.64 8.44 -11.22
C MET A 104 -1.77 6.94 -11.35
N ARG A 105 -2.28 6.48 -12.49
CA ARG A 105 -2.41 5.06 -12.75
C ARG A 105 -1.08 4.44 -13.16
N VAL A 106 -0.79 3.29 -12.59
CA VAL A 106 0.37 2.47 -12.95
C VAL A 106 -0.09 1.45 -14.00
N ARG A 107 0.61 1.41 -15.11
CA ARG A 107 0.18 0.58 -16.24
C ARG A 107 1.37 0.13 -17.11
#